data_8a5ee2ee57b2c1e570bb3416df55325e
#
_entry.id   8a5ee2ee57b2c1e570bb3416df55325e
#
_cell.length_a   1.000
_cell.length_b   1.000
_cell.length_c   1.000
_cell.angle_alpha   90.00
_cell.angle_beta   90.00
_cell.angle_gamma   90.00
#
_symmetry.space_group_name_H-M   'P 1'
#
loop_
_entity.id
_entity.type
_entity.pdbx_description
1 polymer ?
#
loop_
_entity_poly.entity_id
_entity_poly.type
_entity_poly.pdbx_seq_one_letter_code
_entity_poly.pdbx_strand_id
1 'polypeptide(L)'
;MKQKADIGLIGLAVMGENLVLNMESKGFTVSVFNRTTARVDEFMAGRGAGKNFIGTHSIKELCDSLEKPRKVMMLVKAGKPVDDFIELIIPHLEAGDIIIDGGNSHYPDTIRRTQYVESKGLLFIGTGVSGGEEGALLGPSMMPGGSPAAWPAVKEIFQAVSAKVEDGTPCCDWVGEGGAGHFVKMVHNGIEYGDMQIICEAYQIMKDLLGLSADEMHDVFKTYNEGDLDSYLIEITRDILGFKDENGEPLVEKILDTAGQKGTGKWTAVTALDFGIPLTLIGESVFARCLSAQKDMRVLASKAIGGPDPKFSGDKAQMISDIKDALFGAKIISYAQGYNLMMEAAHEYKWNLNYGGIALMWRGGCIIRSVFLGDIKKAFDTNPGLENLLLDPHFKEIVEKAQAGWRRVCAAALTNGIPVPALTSALCYFDGLRTERLPANLLQAQRDYFGAHTYERIDKPRGEFFHTNWTGRGGDTASTTYVV
;
A
#
# COMPACT_ATOMS: atom_id res chain seq x y z
N MET A 1 -32.62 -31.48 -6.78
CA MET A 1 -31.15 -31.30 -7.06
C MET A 1 -30.58 -30.58 -5.83
N LYS A 2 -29.45 -30.99 -5.30
CA LYS A 2 -28.79 -30.19 -4.24
C LYS A 2 -28.48 -28.81 -4.80
N GLN A 3 -28.74 -27.76 -4.03
CA GLN A 3 -28.42 -26.37 -4.39
C GLN A 3 -26.90 -26.28 -4.68
N LYS A 4 -26.53 -25.68 -5.79
CA LYS A 4 -25.14 -25.39 -6.13
C LYS A 4 -24.72 -24.09 -5.46
N ALA A 5 -23.43 -23.93 -5.20
CA ALA A 5 -22.88 -22.69 -4.65
C ALA A 5 -22.49 -21.71 -5.74
N ASP A 6 -22.66 -20.43 -5.46
CA ASP A 6 -22.29 -19.31 -6.36
C ASP A 6 -20.79 -19.15 -6.50
N ILE A 7 -20.04 -19.45 -5.43
CA ILE A 7 -18.58 -19.32 -5.36
C ILE A 7 -18.01 -20.33 -4.36
N GLY A 8 -16.81 -20.83 -4.62
CA GLY A 8 -16.01 -21.64 -3.70
C GLY A 8 -14.87 -20.84 -3.09
N LEU A 9 -14.57 -21.05 -1.80
CA LEU A 9 -13.43 -20.43 -1.14
C LEU A 9 -12.55 -21.47 -0.46
N ILE A 10 -11.24 -21.38 -0.75
CA ILE A 10 -10.18 -22.20 -0.17
C ILE A 10 -9.40 -21.36 0.85
N GLY A 11 -9.36 -21.83 2.11
CA GLY A 11 -8.60 -21.20 3.18
C GLY A 11 -9.47 -20.50 4.22
N LEU A 12 -9.81 -21.23 5.29
CA LEU A 12 -10.59 -20.75 6.43
C LEU A 12 -9.69 -20.26 7.58
N ALA A 13 -8.77 -19.31 7.25
CA ALA A 13 -8.11 -18.50 8.25
C ALA A 13 -8.91 -17.20 8.46
N VAL A 14 -8.42 -16.29 9.31
CA VAL A 14 -9.15 -15.06 9.73
C VAL A 14 -9.84 -14.34 8.56
N MET A 15 -9.09 -14.04 7.48
CA MET A 15 -9.67 -13.33 6.33
C MET A 15 -10.67 -14.16 5.56
N GLY A 16 -10.39 -15.46 5.32
CA GLY A 16 -11.26 -16.33 4.55
C GLY A 16 -12.58 -16.59 5.25
N GLU A 17 -12.55 -16.91 6.55
CA GLU A 17 -13.74 -17.14 7.34
C GLU A 17 -14.65 -15.92 7.40
N ASN A 18 -14.09 -14.73 7.60
CA ASN A 18 -14.88 -13.50 7.64
C ASN A 18 -15.43 -13.12 6.25
N LEU A 19 -14.67 -13.33 5.18
CA LEU A 19 -15.14 -13.02 3.82
C LEU A 19 -16.29 -13.95 3.38
N VAL A 20 -16.25 -15.27 3.71
CA VAL A 20 -17.36 -16.17 3.36
C VAL A 20 -18.62 -15.82 4.14
N LEU A 21 -18.50 -15.41 5.41
CA LEU A 21 -19.63 -14.93 6.20
C LEU A 21 -20.22 -13.65 5.62
N ASN A 22 -19.40 -12.75 5.12
CA ASN A 22 -19.86 -11.56 4.41
C ASN A 22 -20.62 -11.96 3.11
N MET A 23 -20.04 -12.84 2.28
CA MET A 23 -20.71 -13.33 1.07
C MET A 23 -22.10 -13.93 1.39
N GLU A 24 -22.16 -14.79 2.39
CA GLU A 24 -23.44 -15.42 2.80
C GLU A 24 -24.46 -14.37 3.29
N SER A 25 -24.02 -13.37 4.05
CA SER A 25 -24.88 -12.28 4.52
C SER A 25 -25.48 -11.43 3.39
N LYS A 26 -24.88 -11.48 2.20
CA LYS A 26 -25.39 -10.83 0.97
C LYS A 26 -26.26 -11.75 0.12
N GLY A 27 -26.54 -12.96 0.62
CA GLY A 27 -27.46 -13.90 -0.01
C GLY A 27 -26.80 -14.94 -0.92
N PHE A 28 -25.47 -14.98 -1.01
CA PHE A 28 -24.75 -15.98 -1.81
C PHE A 28 -24.62 -17.31 -1.05
N THR A 29 -24.71 -18.40 -1.77
CA THR A 29 -24.34 -19.73 -1.27
C THR A 29 -22.85 -19.94 -1.51
N VAL A 30 -22.08 -20.24 -0.46
CA VAL A 30 -20.63 -20.39 -0.56
C VAL A 30 -20.21 -21.82 -0.23
N SER A 31 -19.42 -22.43 -1.11
CA SER A 31 -18.76 -23.69 -0.84
C SER A 31 -17.39 -23.44 -0.22
N VAL A 32 -17.06 -24.12 0.86
CA VAL A 32 -15.83 -23.87 1.62
C VAL A 32 -14.96 -25.13 1.71
N PHE A 33 -13.66 -24.92 1.54
CA PHE A 33 -12.63 -25.94 1.70
C PHE A 33 -11.42 -25.38 2.46
N ASN A 34 -10.80 -26.23 3.25
CA ASN A 34 -9.51 -25.93 3.89
C ASN A 34 -8.61 -27.17 3.85
N ARG A 35 -7.29 -26.99 3.64
CA ARG A 35 -6.33 -28.10 3.58
C ARG A 35 -6.40 -28.99 4.84
N THR A 36 -6.56 -28.40 6.01
CA THR A 36 -6.91 -29.14 7.24
C THR A 36 -8.42 -29.21 7.32
N THR A 37 -8.99 -30.35 6.92
CA THR A 37 -10.44 -30.53 6.77
C THR A 37 -11.23 -30.39 8.07
N ALA A 38 -10.63 -30.71 9.22
CA ALA A 38 -11.23 -30.47 10.53
C ALA A 38 -11.67 -29.01 10.74
N ARG A 39 -10.96 -28.04 10.13
CA ARG A 39 -11.38 -26.63 10.16
C ARG A 39 -12.69 -26.36 9.41
N VAL A 40 -12.98 -27.14 8.38
CA VAL A 40 -14.27 -27.05 7.68
C VAL A 40 -15.38 -27.51 8.62
N ASP A 41 -15.16 -28.63 9.32
CA ASP A 41 -16.15 -29.18 10.26
C ASP A 41 -16.38 -28.23 11.44
N GLU A 42 -15.31 -27.65 12.00
CA GLU A 42 -15.38 -26.63 13.05
C GLU A 42 -16.17 -25.40 12.60
N PHE A 43 -15.88 -24.88 11.41
CA PHE A 43 -16.59 -23.75 10.84
C PHE A 43 -18.09 -24.06 10.62
N MET A 44 -18.39 -25.21 10.02
CA MET A 44 -19.77 -25.65 9.74
C MET A 44 -20.58 -25.90 11.02
N ALA A 45 -19.94 -26.38 12.07
CA ALA A 45 -20.58 -26.57 13.38
C ALA A 45 -20.67 -25.27 14.21
N GLY A 46 -19.81 -24.30 13.93
CA GLY A 46 -19.69 -23.02 14.64
C GLY A 46 -20.34 -21.85 13.89
N ARG A 47 -19.51 -20.92 13.40
CA ARG A 47 -19.96 -19.67 12.75
C ARG A 47 -20.78 -19.88 11.46
N GLY A 48 -20.61 -21.03 10.81
CA GLY A 48 -21.35 -21.41 9.60
C GLY A 48 -22.65 -22.17 9.87
N ALA A 49 -22.97 -22.52 11.13
CA ALA A 49 -24.12 -23.32 11.46
C ALA A 49 -25.47 -22.67 11.06
N GLY A 50 -26.28 -23.42 10.32
CA GLY A 50 -27.60 -22.96 9.88
C GLY A 50 -27.60 -21.92 8.76
N LYS A 51 -26.43 -21.66 8.13
CA LYS A 51 -26.23 -20.69 7.05
C LYS A 51 -26.08 -21.40 5.70
N ASN A 52 -26.08 -20.62 4.61
CA ASN A 52 -26.00 -21.13 3.23
C ASN A 52 -24.55 -21.53 2.82
N PHE A 53 -23.95 -22.43 3.60
CA PHE A 53 -22.63 -22.99 3.29
C PHE A 53 -22.67 -24.45 2.85
N ILE A 54 -21.75 -24.83 1.96
CA ILE A 54 -21.47 -26.22 1.60
C ILE A 54 -20.05 -26.53 2.06
N GLY A 55 -19.90 -27.30 3.14
CA GLY A 55 -18.61 -27.80 3.61
C GLY A 55 -18.11 -28.92 2.72
N THR A 56 -16.85 -28.86 2.27
CA THR A 56 -16.23 -29.85 1.39
C THR A 56 -14.88 -30.30 1.93
N HIS A 57 -14.52 -31.56 1.68
CA HIS A 57 -13.32 -32.22 2.21
C HIS A 57 -12.28 -32.56 1.14
N SER A 58 -12.58 -32.22 -0.12
CA SER A 58 -11.66 -32.35 -1.24
C SER A 58 -11.86 -31.22 -2.28
N ILE A 59 -10.81 -30.93 -3.07
CA ILE A 59 -10.91 -29.95 -4.18
C ILE A 59 -11.95 -30.42 -5.21
N LYS A 60 -12.04 -31.71 -5.45
CA LYS A 60 -13.08 -32.26 -6.35
C LYS A 60 -14.48 -31.95 -5.86
N GLU A 61 -14.77 -32.21 -4.58
CA GLU A 61 -16.08 -31.91 -3.98
C GLU A 61 -16.39 -30.41 -4.04
N LEU A 62 -15.39 -29.55 -3.77
CA LEU A 62 -15.53 -28.11 -3.89
C LEU A 62 -15.97 -27.74 -5.32
N CYS A 63 -15.20 -28.16 -6.35
CA CYS A 63 -15.50 -27.83 -7.74
C CYS A 63 -16.85 -28.41 -8.21
N ASP A 64 -17.17 -29.62 -7.79
CA ASP A 64 -18.44 -30.28 -8.14
C ASP A 64 -19.67 -29.58 -7.49
N SER A 65 -19.47 -28.86 -6.39
CA SER A 65 -20.55 -28.14 -5.69
C SER A 65 -20.90 -26.79 -6.31
N LEU A 66 -20.09 -26.29 -7.28
CA LEU A 66 -20.25 -24.94 -7.83
C LEU A 66 -21.13 -24.88 -9.06
N GLU A 67 -21.82 -23.75 -9.24
CA GLU A 67 -22.49 -23.39 -10.50
C GLU A 67 -21.47 -22.98 -11.55
N LYS A 68 -21.80 -23.20 -12.84
CA LYS A 68 -20.97 -22.77 -13.97
C LYS A 68 -21.35 -21.36 -14.45
N PRO A 69 -20.35 -20.54 -14.83
CA PRO A 69 -18.93 -20.79 -14.73
C PRO A 69 -18.49 -20.88 -13.26
N ARG A 70 -17.72 -21.94 -12.94
CA ARG A 70 -17.24 -22.15 -11.58
C ARG A 70 -16.29 -21.03 -11.16
N LYS A 71 -16.42 -20.54 -9.94
CA LYS A 71 -15.58 -19.50 -9.36
C LYS A 71 -14.91 -20.05 -8.11
N VAL A 72 -13.59 -20.27 -8.17
CA VAL A 72 -12.81 -20.84 -7.05
C VAL A 72 -11.82 -19.80 -6.55
N MET A 73 -12.12 -19.23 -5.37
CA MET A 73 -11.27 -18.22 -4.72
C MET A 73 -10.36 -18.87 -3.70
N MET A 74 -9.11 -18.41 -3.68
CA MET A 74 -8.09 -18.82 -2.71
C MET A 74 -7.73 -17.65 -1.80
N LEU A 75 -7.74 -17.86 -0.49
CA LEU A 75 -7.18 -16.98 0.53
C LEU A 75 -6.09 -17.74 1.29
N VAL A 76 -4.97 -17.95 0.63
CA VAL A 76 -3.84 -18.74 1.13
C VAL A 76 -2.56 -17.89 1.17
N LYS A 77 -1.50 -18.44 1.78
CA LYS A 77 -0.21 -17.75 1.82
C LYS A 77 0.32 -17.56 0.39
N ALA A 78 0.78 -16.34 0.08
CA ALA A 78 1.37 -16.00 -1.21
C ALA A 78 2.61 -16.88 -1.55
N GLY A 79 2.92 -16.94 -2.83
CA GLY A 79 4.03 -17.73 -3.37
C GLY A 79 3.61 -19.15 -3.73
N LYS A 80 4.50 -20.12 -3.54
CA LYS A 80 4.30 -21.53 -3.92
C LYS A 80 2.94 -22.16 -3.52
N PRO A 81 2.35 -21.90 -2.34
CA PRO A 81 1.04 -22.45 -2.00
C PRO A 81 -0.07 -22.10 -2.98
N VAL A 82 -0.02 -20.91 -3.61
CA VAL A 82 -1.00 -20.50 -4.64
C VAL A 82 -0.80 -21.37 -5.89
N ASP A 83 0.45 -21.56 -6.34
CA ASP A 83 0.74 -22.40 -7.49
C ASP A 83 0.31 -23.86 -7.25
N ASP A 84 0.59 -24.39 -6.06
CA ASP A 84 0.17 -25.76 -5.68
C ASP A 84 -1.35 -25.94 -5.74
N PHE A 85 -2.13 -24.94 -5.27
CA PHE A 85 -3.59 -25.03 -5.37
C PHE A 85 -4.10 -24.86 -6.80
N ILE A 86 -3.49 -24.01 -7.63
CA ILE A 86 -3.83 -23.89 -9.06
C ILE A 86 -3.72 -25.27 -9.73
N GLU A 87 -2.63 -26.00 -9.51
CA GLU A 87 -2.42 -27.34 -10.07
C GLU A 87 -3.47 -28.37 -9.58
N LEU A 88 -3.90 -28.26 -8.31
CA LEU A 88 -4.93 -29.13 -7.75
C LEU A 88 -6.34 -28.81 -8.29
N ILE A 89 -6.60 -27.56 -8.65
CA ILE A 89 -7.93 -27.08 -9.08
C ILE A 89 -8.15 -27.37 -10.58
N ILE A 90 -7.15 -27.10 -11.43
CA ILE A 90 -7.23 -27.22 -12.90
C ILE A 90 -7.88 -28.53 -13.37
N PRO A 91 -7.56 -29.74 -12.84
CA PRO A 91 -8.14 -30.99 -13.30
C PRO A 91 -9.65 -31.12 -13.10
N HIS A 92 -10.25 -30.27 -12.29
CA HIS A 92 -11.67 -30.30 -11.93
C HIS A 92 -12.48 -29.14 -12.54
N LEU A 93 -11.85 -28.32 -13.37
CA LEU A 93 -12.47 -27.17 -14.04
C LEU A 93 -12.62 -27.42 -15.54
N GLU A 94 -13.48 -26.64 -16.15
CA GLU A 94 -13.76 -26.64 -17.59
C GLU A 94 -13.47 -25.26 -18.19
N ALA A 95 -13.35 -25.19 -19.51
CA ALA A 95 -13.11 -23.94 -20.21
C ALA A 95 -14.11 -22.84 -19.81
N GLY A 96 -13.59 -21.67 -19.46
CA GLY A 96 -14.37 -20.53 -18.98
C GLY A 96 -14.60 -20.48 -17.46
N ASP A 97 -14.24 -21.54 -16.72
CA ASP A 97 -14.23 -21.48 -15.25
C ASP A 97 -13.11 -20.55 -14.74
N ILE A 98 -13.25 -20.03 -13.53
CA ILE A 98 -12.44 -18.91 -13.00
C ILE A 98 -11.71 -19.35 -11.73
N ILE A 99 -10.39 -19.15 -11.71
CA ILE A 99 -9.55 -19.24 -10.52
C ILE A 99 -9.27 -17.84 -10.00
N ILE A 100 -9.43 -17.60 -8.69
CA ILE A 100 -9.29 -16.29 -8.06
C ILE A 100 -8.25 -16.38 -6.95
N ASP A 101 -7.17 -15.62 -7.06
CA ASP A 101 -6.18 -15.42 -5.99
C ASP A 101 -6.54 -14.15 -5.21
N GLY A 102 -7.11 -14.32 -4.01
CA GLY A 102 -7.49 -13.24 -3.10
C GLY A 102 -6.43 -12.91 -2.05
N GLY A 103 -5.25 -13.52 -2.14
CA GLY A 103 -4.12 -13.28 -1.24
C GLY A 103 -3.36 -11.98 -1.56
N ASN A 104 -2.33 -11.68 -0.76
CA ASN A 104 -1.40 -10.60 -1.06
C ASN A 104 -0.24 -11.14 -1.91
N SER A 105 -0.53 -11.59 -3.12
CA SER A 105 0.48 -12.16 -4.03
C SER A 105 1.32 -11.08 -4.70
N HIS A 106 2.56 -11.43 -5.02
CA HIS A 106 3.46 -10.57 -5.78
C HIS A 106 2.98 -10.47 -7.23
N TYR A 107 2.83 -9.26 -7.74
CA TYR A 107 2.19 -9.03 -9.04
C TYR A 107 2.87 -9.74 -10.24
N PRO A 108 4.21 -9.94 -10.30
CA PRO A 108 4.84 -10.71 -11.37
C PRO A 108 4.40 -12.18 -11.37
N ASP A 109 4.21 -12.79 -10.18
CA ASP A 109 3.63 -14.11 -10.09
C ASP A 109 2.19 -14.14 -10.61
N THR A 110 1.42 -13.08 -10.35
CA THR A 110 0.05 -12.95 -10.84
C THR A 110 0.01 -12.85 -12.36
N ILE A 111 0.90 -12.08 -12.98
CA ILE A 111 1.06 -12.02 -14.45
C ILE A 111 1.33 -13.42 -15.01
N ARG A 112 2.32 -14.11 -14.46
CA ARG A 112 2.68 -15.48 -14.86
C ARG A 112 1.52 -16.46 -14.70
N ARG A 113 0.80 -16.41 -13.58
CA ARG A 113 -0.36 -17.26 -13.28
C ARG A 113 -1.51 -16.99 -14.22
N THR A 114 -1.79 -15.73 -14.52
CA THR A 114 -2.83 -15.35 -15.50
C THR A 114 -2.53 -16.02 -16.85
N GLN A 115 -1.32 -15.84 -17.39
CA GLN A 115 -0.92 -16.44 -18.66
C GLN A 115 -0.99 -17.97 -18.63
N TYR A 116 -0.54 -18.59 -17.54
CA TYR A 116 -0.55 -20.03 -17.37
C TYR A 116 -1.99 -20.59 -17.33
N VAL A 117 -2.86 -20.03 -16.53
CA VAL A 117 -4.25 -20.47 -16.38
C VAL A 117 -5.04 -20.27 -17.68
N GLU A 118 -4.83 -19.13 -18.36
CA GLU A 118 -5.40 -18.88 -19.69
C GLU A 118 -4.94 -19.89 -20.74
N SER A 119 -3.70 -20.34 -20.68
CA SER A 119 -3.19 -21.41 -21.58
C SER A 119 -3.91 -22.76 -21.42
N LYS A 120 -4.64 -22.93 -20.31
CA LYS A 120 -5.49 -24.11 -20.05
C LYS A 120 -6.96 -23.89 -20.43
N GLY A 121 -7.30 -22.74 -21.04
CA GLY A 121 -8.66 -22.37 -21.40
C GLY A 121 -9.51 -21.88 -20.21
N LEU A 122 -8.90 -21.63 -19.07
CA LEU A 122 -9.52 -21.11 -17.85
C LEU A 122 -9.28 -19.61 -17.75
N LEU A 123 -9.94 -18.95 -16.79
CA LEU A 123 -9.78 -17.53 -16.51
C LEU A 123 -9.17 -17.35 -15.11
N PHE A 124 -8.38 -16.27 -14.96
CA PHE A 124 -7.70 -15.97 -13.69
C PHE A 124 -7.99 -14.53 -13.23
N ILE A 125 -8.23 -14.37 -11.93
CA ILE A 125 -8.30 -13.06 -11.26
C ILE A 125 -7.32 -13.04 -10.09
N GLY A 126 -6.44 -12.03 -10.08
CA GLY A 126 -5.69 -11.64 -8.90
C GLY A 126 -6.38 -10.45 -8.24
N THR A 127 -6.89 -10.60 -7.04
CA THR A 127 -7.59 -9.52 -6.36
C THR A 127 -6.97 -9.21 -5.00
N GLY A 128 -6.51 -7.96 -4.81
CA GLY A 128 -6.18 -7.46 -3.50
C GLY A 128 -7.45 -7.31 -2.65
N VAL A 129 -7.43 -7.88 -1.45
CA VAL A 129 -8.50 -7.71 -0.45
C VAL A 129 -7.91 -6.96 0.74
N SER A 130 -8.52 -5.83 1.11
CA SER A 130 -8.07 -4.97 2.21
C SER A 130 -9.11 -4.87 3.32
N GLY A 131 -8.75 -4.22 4.44
CA GLY A 131 -9.67 -3.96 5.55
C GLY A 131 -9.45 -4.82 6.80
N GLY A 132 -8.50 -5.76 6.77
CA GLY A 132 -8.22 -6.64 7.90
C GLY A 132 -9.39 -7.57 8.24
N GLU A 133 -9.43 -8.03 9.49
CA GLU A 133 -10.44 -8.97 9.96
C GLU A 133 -11.85 -8.39 9.87
N GLU A 134 -12.05 -7.21 10.42
CA GLU A 134 -13.34 -6.52 10.45
C GLU A 134 -13.80 -6.12 9.05
N GLY A 135 -12.91 -5.57 8.24
CA GLY A 135 -13.22 -5.20 6.86
C GLY A 135 -13.64 -6.41 6.02
N ALA A 136 -13.00 -7.56 6.17
CA ALA A 136 -13.42 -8.78 5.47
C ALA A 136 -14.86 -9.19 5.80
N LEU A 137 -15.29 -8.99 7.06
CA LEU A 137 -16.63 -9.31 7.52
C LEU A 137 -17.67 -8.27 7.11
N LEU A 138 -17.37 -6.99 7.24
CA LEU A 138 -18.33 -5.90 7.11
C LEU A 138 -18.33 -5.22 5.74
N GLY A 139 -17.23 -5.29 5.02
CA GLY A 139 -17.06 -4.70 3.70
C GLY A 139 -15.59 -4.37 3.40
N PRO A 140 -14.87 -5.24 2.66
CA PRO A 140 -13.50 -4.95 2.26
C PRO A 140 -13.44 -3.99 1.06
N SER A 141 -12.31 -3.32 0.88
CA SER A 141 -11.91 -2.80 -0.43
C SER A 141 -11.35 -3.95 -1.27
N MET A 142 -11.78 -4.09 -2.51
CA MET A 142 -11.34 -5.15 -3.40
C MET A 142 -10.82 -4.57 -4.72
N MET A 143 -9.65 -5.05 -5.16
CA MET A 143 -8.92 -4.57 -6.33
C MET A 143 -8.69 -5.70 -7.33
N PRO A 144 -9.75 -6.14 -8.08
CA PRO A 144 -9.65 -7.25 -9.02
C PRO A 144 -8.93 -6.85 -10.32
N GLY A 145 -8.04 -7.72 -10.77
CA GLY A 145 -7.39 -7.65 -12.08
C GLY A 145 -7.10 -9.07 -12.61
N GLY A 146 -6.69 -9.20 -13.87
CA GLY A 146 -6.38 -10.51 -14.46
C GLY A 146 -6.97 -10.70 -15.85
N SER A 147 -7.75 -11.76 -16.06
CA SER A 147 -8.46 -12.03 -17.30
C SER A 147 -9.72 -11.16 -17.40
N PRO A 148 -9.83 -10.21 -18.35
CA PRO A 148 -11.00 -9.32 -18.45
C PRO A 148 -12.33 -10.07 -18.62
N ALA A 149 -12.31 -11.22 -19.31
CA ALA A 149 -13.49 -12.05 -19.52
C ALA A 149 -14.05 -12.66 -18.21
N ALA A 150 -13.27 -12.71 -17.13
CA ALA A 150 -13.72 -13.22 -15.84
C ALA A 150 -14.54 -12.18 -15.05
N TRP A 151 -14.29 -10.88 -15.28
CA TRP A 151 -14.88 -9.81 -14.48
C TRP A 151 -16.41 -9.82 -14.44
N PRO A 152 -17.14 -9.95 -15.57
CA PRO A 152 -18.59 -9.97 -15.54
C PRO A 152 -19.19 -11.06 -14.63
N ALA A 153 -18.52 -12.22 -14.52
CA ALA A 153 -19.02 -13.34 -13.73
C ALA A 153 -18.81 -13.20 -12.21
N VAL A 154 -17.83 -12.37 -11.79
CA VAL A 154 -17.50 -12.14 -10.35
C VAL A 154 -17.94 -10.79 -9.84
N LYS A 155 -18.22 -9.83 -10.73
CA LYS A 155 -18.54 -8.44 -10.41
C LYS A 155 -19.63 -8.31 -9.36
N GLU A 156 -20.73 -8.99 -9.54
CA GLU A 156 -21.89 -8.92 -8.64
C GLU A 156 -21.50 -9.32 -7.22
N ILE A 157 -20.81 -10.46 -7.06
CA ILE A 157 -20.38 -10.97 -5.75
C ILE A 157 -19.40 -9.96 -5.12
N PHE A 158 -18.36 -9.54 -5.85
CA PHE A 158 -17.33 -8.68 -5.31
C PHE A 158 -17.86 -7.30 -4.93
N GLN A 159 -18.71 -6.72 -5.77
CA GLN A 159 -19.34 -5.44 -5.47
C GLN A 159 -20.38 -5.54 -4.34
N ALA A 160 -21.07 -6.66 -4.18
CA ALA A 160 -22.01 -6.85 -3.08
C ALA A 160 -21.30 -6.88 -1.72
N VAL A 161 -20.17 -7.61 -1.63
CA VAL A 161 -19.44 -7.80 -0.37
C VAL A 161 -18.54 -6.64 0.00
N SER A 162 -18.15 -5.79 -0.96
CA SER A 162 -17.24 -4.66 -0.70
C SER A 162 -17.92 -3.55 0.08
N ALA A 163 -17.10 -2.72 0.76
CA ALA A 163 -17.56 -1.48 1.38
C ALA A 163 -18.26 -0.58 0.36
N LYS A 164 -19.12 0.28 0.83
CA LYS A 164 -19.82 1.29 0.04
C LYS A 164 -19.42 2.68 0.53
N VAL A 165 -19.22 3.62 -0.40
CA VAL A 165 -19.16 5.04 -0.06
C VAL A 165 -20.56 5.60 0.16
N GLU A 166 -20.68 6.86 0.59
CA GLU A 166 -21.95 7.47 1.02
C GLU A 166 -23.08 7.39 -0.03
N ASP A 167 -22.74 7.48 -1.33
CA ASP A 167 -23.71 7.40 -2.42
C ASP A 167 -24.06 5.94 -2.81
N GLY A 168 -23.54 4.96 -2.09
CA GLY A 168 -23.75 3.54 -2.34
C GLY A 168 -22.79 2.91 -3.34
N THR A 169 -21.87 3.68 -3.93
CA THR A 169 -20.87 3.14 -4.88
C THR A 169 -19.93 2.16 -4.18
N PRO A 170 -19.73 0.94 -4.73
CA PRO A 170 -18.88 -0.06 -4.11
C PRO A 170 -17.39 0.31 -4.20
N CYS A 171 -16.64 0.04 -3.12
CA CYS A 171 -15.18 0.12 -3.10
C CYS A 171 -14.54 -1.09 -3.79
N CYS A 172 -15.03 -1.41 -4.97
CA CYS A 172 -14.60 -2.51 -5.81
C CYS A 172 -14.96 -2.24 -7.26
N ASP A 173 -13.96 -2.19 -8.12
CA ASP A 173 -14.16 -2.17 -9.58
C ASP A 173 -12.98 -2.83 -10.26
N TRP A 174 -13.12 -3.11 -11.58
CA TRP A 174 -12.03 -3.66 -12.37
C TRP A 174 -10.83 -2.71 -12.40
N VAL A 175 -9.65 -3.23 -12.04
CA VAL A 175 -8.41 -2.44 -12.02
C VAL A 175 -7.70 -2.50 -13.36
N GLY A 176 -7.52 -3.70 -13.91
CA GLY A 176 -6.78 -3.88 -15.15
C GLY A 176 -6.38 -5.33 -15.40
N GLU A 177 -5.65 -5.56 -16.46
CA GLU A 177 -5.26 -6.89 -16.93
C GLU A 177 -4.09 -7.47 -16.15
N GLY A 178 -3.90 -8.78 -16.25
CA GLY A 178 -2.75 -9.49 -15.68
C GLY A 178 -2.56 -9.26 -14.19
N GLY A 179 -1.42 -8.64 -13.81
CA GLY A 179 -1.05 -8.38 -12.42
C GLY A 179 -1.60 -7.10 -11.81
N ALA A 180 -2.38 -6.29 -12.56
CA ALA A 180 -2.78 -4.94 -12.17
C ALA A 180 -3.48 -4.86 -10.80
N GLY A 181 -4.37 -5.81 -10.47
CA GLY A 181 -5.07 -5.84 -9.19
C GLY A 181 -4.12 -5.98 -8.00
N HIS A 182 -3.22 -6.94 -8.04
CA HIS A 182 -2.22 -7.13 -7.00
C HIS A 182 -1.15 -6.02 -6.98
N PHE A 183 -0.84 -5.41 -8.13
CA PHE A 183 0.04 -4.25 -8.19
C PHE A 183 -0.56 -3.06 -7.44
N VAL A 184 -1.79 -2.70 -7.73
CA VAL A 184 -2.49 -1.61 -7.04
C VAL A 184 -2.62 -1.89 -5.54
N LYS A 185 -2.87 -3.16 -5.16
CA LYS A 185 -2.86 -3.54 -3.74
C LYS A 185 -1.47 -3.45 -3.11
N MET A 186 -0.42 -3.78 -3.83
CA MET A 186 0.96 -3.63 -3.35
C MET A 186 1.29 -2.15 -3.09
N VAL A 187 0.94 -1.25 -4.01
CA VAL A 187 1.13 0.20 -3.85
C VAL A 187 0.31 0.73 -2.68
N HIS A 188 -0.97 0.31 -2.55
CA HIS A 188 -1.79 0.59 -1.37
C HIS A 188 -1.05 0.25 -0.07
N ASN A 189 -0.46 -0.94 0.02
CA ASN A 189 0.28 -1.35 1.21
C ASN A 189 1.57 -0.53 1.41
N GLY A 190 2.23 -0.09 0.34
CA GLY A 190 3.36 0.83 0.42
C GLY A 190 2.96 2.17 1.04
N ILE A 191 1.85 2.76 0.57
CA ILE A 191 1.28 4.00 1.13
C ILE A 191 0.90 3.79 2.61
N GLU A 192 0.30 2.65 2.97
CA GLU A 192 0.00 2.28 4.35
C GLU A 192 1.26 2.33 5.24
N TYR A 193 2.39 1.81 4.77
CA TYR A 193 3.67 1.89 5.47
C TYR A 193 4.11 3.34 5.67
N GLY A 194 3.97 4.16 4.64
CA GLY A 194 4.25 5.60 4.68
C GLY A 194 3.41 6.30 5.74
N ASP A 195 2.11 6.17 5.67
CA ASP A 195 1.16 6.79 6.60
C ASP A 195 1.43 6.37 8.06
N MET A 196 1.66 5.08 8.31
CA MET A 196 1.99 4.60 9.66
C MET A 196 3.30 5.20 10.16
N GLN A 197 4.32 5.31 9.32
CA GLN A 197 5.63 5.83 9.73
C GLN A 197 5.56 7.32 10.07
N ILE A 198 4.93 8.16 9.25
CA ILE A 198 4.81 9.60 9.56
C ILE A 198 3.98 9.83 10.83
N ILE A 199 2.96 9.02 11.09
CA ILE A 199 2.19 9.07 12.35
C ILE A 199 3.08 8.70 13.54
N CYS A 200 3.92 7.66 13.43
CA CYS A 200 4.87 7.29 14.47
C CYS A 200 5.92 8.38 14.72
N GLU A 201 6.38 9.07 13.67
CA GLU A 201 7.31 10.20 13.79
C GLU A 201 6.64 11.39 14.51
N ALA A 202 5.40 11.71 14.18
CA ALA A 202 4.61 12.73 14.89
C ALA A 202 4.40 12.35 16.36
N TYR A 203 4.04 11.10 16.66
CA TYR A 203 3.94 10.57 18.02
C TYR A 203 5.24 10.77 18.80
N GLN A 204 6.39 10.40 18.21
CA GLN A 204 7.69 10.54 18.86
C GLN A 204 8.05 12.00 19.12
N ILE A 205 7.80 12.92 18.19
CA ILE A 205 8.03 14.36 18.41
C ILE A 205 7.16 14.88 19.56
N MET A 206 5.88 14.53 19.58
CA MET A 206 4.97 14.95 20.64
C MET A 206 5.40 14.44 22.01
N LYS A 207 5.81 13.17 22.08
CA LYS A 207 6.26 12.53 23.30
C LYS A 207 7.62 13.05 23.76
N ASP A 208 8.67 12.92 22.94
CA ASP A 208 10.05 13.12 23.34
C ASP A 208 10.48 14.59 23.30
N LEU A 209 9.90 15.42 22.40
CA LEU A 209 10.25 16.83 22.30
C LEU A 209 9.28 17.71 23.09
N LEU A 210 7.96 17.50 22.96
CA LEU A 210 6.96 18.32 23.61
C LEU A 210 6.60 17.83 25.01
N GLY A 211 6.96 16.57 25.36
CA GLY A 211 6.67 15.97 26.65
C GLY A 211 5.19 15.73 26.90
N LEU A 212 4.41 15.43 25.83
CA LEU A 212 2.99 15.14 25.95
C LEU A 212 2.78 13.72 26.48
N SER A 213 1.82 13.55 27.37
CA SER A 213 1.31 12.25 27.81
C SER A 213 0.48 11.56 26.70
N ALA A 214 0.22 10.26 26.85
CA ALA A 214 -0.64 9.52 25.94
C ALA A 214 -2.06 10.11 25.87
N ASP A 215 -2.62 10.57 27.00
CA ASP A 215 -3.93 11.20 27.05
C ASP A 215 -3.97 12.55 26.30
N GLU A 216 -2.95 13.37 26.46
CA GLU A 216 -2.83 14.64 25.71
C GLU A 216 -2.67 14.38 24.20
N MET A 217 -1.89 13.37 23.81
CA MET A 217 -1.74 12.96 22.41
C MET A 217 -3.05 12.38 21.84
N HIS A 218 -3.81 11.61 22.65
CA HIS A 218 -5.17 11.18 22.28
C HIS A 218 -6.04 12.35 21.86
N ASP A 219 -6.06 13.44 22.67
CA ASP A 219 -6.88 14.64 22.37
C ASP A 219 -6.39 15.37 21.11
N VAL A 220 -5.07 15.40 20.87
CA VAL A 220 -4.49 15.96 19.65
C VAL A 220 -4.94 15.15 18.43
N PHE A 221 -4.79 13.81 18.44
CA PHE A 221 -5.19 12.96 17.33
C PHE A 221 -6.71 12.94 17.13
N LYS A 222 -7.50 13.09 18.19
CA LYS A 222 -8.95 13.31 18.08
C LYS A 222 -9.26 14.56 17.27
N THR A 223 -8.60 15.69 17.58
CA THR A 223 -8.75 16.94 16.83
C THR A 223 -8.30 16.79 15.37
N TYR A 224 -7.20 16.09 15.12
CA TYR A 224 -6.73 15.82 13.75
C TYR A 224 -7.75 15.00 12.94
N ASN A 225 -8.45 14.06 13.58
CA ASN A 225 -9.45 13.22 12.93
C ASN A 225 -10.80 13.92 12.67
N GLU A 226 -11.00 15.12 13.19
CA GLU A 226 -12.19 15.96 12.92
C GLU A 226 -12.02 16.87 11.69
N GLY A 227 -10.90 16.78 10.96
CA GLY A 227 -10.56 17.65 9.82
C GLY A 227 -9.90 16.92 8.65
N ASP A 228 -9.00 17.61 7.96
CA ASP A 228 -8.35 17.15 6.73
C ASP A 228 -7.55 15.84 6.88
N LEU A 229 -7.14 15.50 8.11
CA LEU A 229 -6.46 14.26 8.44
C LEU A 229 -7.39 13.10 8.82
N ASP A 230 -8.72 13.28 8.77
CA ASP A 230 -9.67 12.20 9.03
C ASP A 230 -9.31 10.99 8.16
N SER A 231 -8.93 9.93 8.85
CA SER A 231 -8.52 8.68 8.23
C SER A 231 -8.54 7.55 9.26
N TYR A 232 -8.67 6.31 8.76
CA TYR A 232 -8.67 5.14 9.63
C TYR A 232 -7.41 5.04 10.52
N LEU A 233 -6.23 5.34 9.98
CA LEU A 233 -4.98 5.28 10.76
C LEU A 233 -4.90 6.38 11.83
N ILE A 234 -5.41 7.58 11.60
CA ILE A 234 -5.51 8.63 12.62
C ILE A 234 -6.55 8.25 13.69
N GLU A 235 -7.69 7.71 13.26
CA GLU A 235 -8.75 7.21 14.15
C GLU A 235 -8.22 6.15 15.12
N ILE A 236 -7.59 5.08 14.61
CA ILE A 236 -7.06 4.02 15.47
C ILE A 236 -5.87 4.49 16.31
N THR A 237 -5.09 5.48 15.85
CA THR A 237 -4.01 6.08 16.65
C THR A 237 -4.60 6.79 17.86
N ARG A 238 -5.67 7.60 17.67
CA ARG A 238 -6.43 8.18 18.78
C ARG A 238 -6.86 7.12 19.79
N ASP A 239 -7.49 6.03 19.31
CA ASP A 239 -8.03 4.98 20.16
C ASP A 239 -6.93 4.22 20.91
N ILE A 240 -5.82 3.91 20.25
CA ILE A 240 -4.63 3.27 20.84
C ILE A 240 -4.05 4.14 21.97
N LEU A 241 -3.91 5.45 21.75
CA LEU A 241 -3.36 6.38 22.74
C LEU A 241 -4.27 6.54 23.97
N GLY A 242 -5.59 6.42 23.80
CA GLY A 242 -6.56 6.46 24.89
C GLY A 242 -6.72 5.12 25.62
N PHE A 243 -6.19 4.01 25.08
CA PHE A 243 -6.39 2.69 25.65
C PHE A 243 -5.50 2.45 26.89
N LYS A 244 -6.11 2.03 27.99
CA LYS A 244 -5.43 1.71 29.26
C LYS A 244 -5.42 0.20 29.49
N ASP A 245 -4.36 -0.30 30.10
CA ASP A 245 -4.29 -1.69 30.56
C ASP A 245 -5.09 -1.90 31.86
N GLU A 246 -5.03 -3.11 32.41
CA GLU A 246 -5.70 -3.49 33.66
C GLU A 246 -5.24 -2.69 34.91
N ASN A 247 -4.09 -2.01 34.81
CA ASN A 247 -3.54 -1.17 35.89
C ASN A 247 -3.86 0.32 35.70
N GLY A 248 -4.57 0.69 34.62
CA GLY A 248 -4.88 2.07 34.27
C GLY A 248 -3.73 2.81 33.56
N GLU A 249 -2.69 2.12 33.14
CA GLU A 249 -1.53 2.69 32.43
C GLU A 249 -1.75 2.66 30.91
N PRO A 250 -1.20 3.61 30.13
CA PRO A 250 -1.29 3.57 28.68
C PRO A 250 -0.63 2.31 28.11
N LEU A 251 -1.42 1.44 27.45
CA LEU A 251 -0.90 0.17 26.94
C LEU A 251 0.20 0.37 25.90
N VAL A 252 0.11 1.43 25.08
CA VAL A 252 1.12 1.76 24.05
C VAL A 252 2.53 1.89 24.61
N GLU A 253 2.68 2.35 25.84
CA GLU A 253 3.98 2.49 26.53
C GLU A 253 4.60 1.16 26.95
N LYS A 254 3.84 0.08 26.93
CA LYS A 254 4.29 -1.27 27.29
C LYS A 254 4.57 -2.17 26.07
N ILE A 255 4.24 -1.67 24.87
CA ILE A 255 4.49 -2.41 23.63
C ILE A 255 5.96 -2.28 23.25
N LEU A 256 6.59 -3.41 22.92
CA LEU A 256 7.98 -3.41 22.45
C LEU A 256 8.10 -2.68 21.12
N ASP A 257 9.03 -1.75 21.01
CA ASP A 257 9.28 -0.88 19.85
C ASP A 257 10.01 -1.60 18.69
N THR A 258 9.46 -2.73 18.25
CA THR A 258 9.88 -3.49 17.08
C THR A 258 8.69 -3.72 16.16
N ALA A 259 8.82 -3.41 14.88
CA ALA A 259 7.73 -3.56 13.92
C ALA A 259 8.08 -4.62 12.86
N GLY A 260 7.21 -5.63 12.75
CA GLY A 260 7.31 -6.66 11.72
C GLY A 260 6.76 -6.18 10.36
N GLN A 261 7.06 -6.94 9.30
CA GLN A 261 6.51 -6.73 7.97
C GLN A 261 6.24 -8.05 7.24
N LYS A 262 5.23 -8.06 6.37
CA LYS A 262 4.92 -9.21 5.50
C LYS A 262 5.57 -9.11 4.10
N GLY A 263 6.29 -8.02 3.81
CA GLY A 263 7.07 -7.81 2.59
C GLY A 263 6.41 -6.96 1.50
N THR A 264 5.14 -6.61 1.59
CA THR A 264 4.44 -5.83 0.55
C THR A 264 5.00 -4.42 0.38
N GLY A 265 5.31 -3.71 1.48
CA GLY A 265 5.98 -2.42 1.42
C GLY A 265 7.40 -2.50 0.83
N LYS A 266 8.14 -3.57 1.16
CA LYS A 266 9.43 -3.87 0.52
C LYS A 266 9.27 -4.06 -0.99
N TRP A 267 8.28 -4.83 -1.44
CA TRP A 267 8.06 -5.02 -2.88
C TRP A 267 7.75 -3.71 -3.57
N THR A 268 6.96 -2.82 -2.95
CA THR A 268 6.67 -1.48 -3.49
C THR A 268 7.96 -0.68 -3.69
N ALA A 269 8.84 -0.66 -2.69
CA ALA A 269 10.11 0.07 -2.76
C ALA A 269 11.08 -0.53 -3.81
N VAL A 270 11.20 -1.87 -3.87
CA VAL A 270 12.03 -2.56 -4.88
C VAL A 270 11.52 -2.28 -6.28
N THR A 271 10.21 -2.42 -6.51
CA THR A 271 9.61 -2.14 -7.82
C THR A 271 9.83 -0.68 -8.26
N ALA A 272 9.75 0.26 -7.32
CA ALA A 272 10.04 1.66 -7.64
C ALA A 272 11.49 1.89 -8.09
N LEU A 273 12.45 1.19 -7.47
CA LEU A 273 13.85 1.20 -7.89
C LEU A 273 14.03 0.58 -9.28
N ASP A 274 13.33 -0.53 -9.55
CA ASP A 274 13.37 -1.20 -10.85
C ASP A 274 12.83 -0.28 -11.98
N PHE A 275 11.86 0.57 -11.67
CA PHE A 275 11.25 1.53 -12.61
C PHE A 275 11.88 2.93 -12.57
N GLY A 276 12.88 3.18 -11.73
CA GLY A 276 13.50 4.49 -11.61
C GLY A 276 12.59 5.57 -10.97
N ILE A 277 11.55 5.15 -10.23
CA ILE A 277 10.61 6.07 -9.58
C ILE A 277 11.10 6.45 -8.18
N PRO A 278 11.19 7.77 -7.86
CA PRO A 278 11.70 8.24 -6.57
C PRO A 278 10.66 8.07 -5.45
N LEU A 279 10.47 6.84 -4.96
CA LEU A 279 9.52 6.47 -3.91
C LEU A 279 10.14 6.64 -2.51
N THR A 280 10.67 7.82 -2.21
CA THR A 280 11.55 8.04 -1.06
C THR A 280 10.86 7.86 0.28
N LEU A 281 9.67 8.44 0.50
CA LEU A 281 8.94 8.33 1.77
C LEU A 281 8.59 6.88 2.10
N ILE A 282 8.04 6.14 1.14
CA ILE A 282 7.66 4.74 1.33
C ILE A 282 8.90 3.88 1.55
N GLY A 283 9.99 4.14 0.80
CA GLY A 283 11.28 3.47 0.99
C GLY A 283 11.84 3.66 2.39
N GLU A 284 11.89 4.89 2.88
CA GLU A 284 12.32 5.21 4.25
C GLU A 284 11.45 4.54 5.32
N SER A 285 10.14 4.43 5.08
CA SER A 285 9.24 3.73 5.99
C SER A 285 9.57 2.24 6.12
N VAL A 286 10.02 1.60 5.03
CA VAL A 286 10.52 0.21 5.06
C VAL A 286 11.82 0.12 5.84
N PHE A 287 12.77 1.03 5.59
CA PHE A 287 14.06 1.04 6.31
C PHE A 287 13.88 1.35 7.80
N ALA A 288 12.97 2.25 8.18
CA ALA A 288 12.63 2.51 9.58
C ALA A 288 12.13 1.25 10.29
N ARG A 289 11.28 0.43 9.65
CA ARG A 289 10.88 -0.88 10.20
C ARG A 289 12.06 -1.84 10.33
N CYS A 290 12.95 -1.90 9.34
CA CYS A 290 14.16 -2.72 9.43
C CYS A 290 15.05 -2.30 10.60
N LEU A 291 15.23 -0.98 10.79
CA LEU A 291 15.99 -0.45 11.94
C LEU A 291 15.30 -0.77 13.27
N SER A 292 13.96 -0.66 13.34
CA SER A 292 13.20 -0.98 14.55
C SER A 292 13.43 -2.42 15.00
N ALA A 293 13.54 -3.35 14.05
CA ALA A 293 13.78 -4.77 14.34
C ALA A 293 15.17 -5.08 14.93
N GLN A 294 16.12 -4.13 14.85
CA GLN A 294 17.46 -4.27 15.43
C GLN A 294 17.52 -3.82 16.90
N LYS A 295 16.54 -4.21 17.72
CA LYS A 295 16.36 -3.71 19.09
C LYS A 295 17.62 -3.83 19.95
N ASP A 296 18.27 -4.98 19.99
CA ASP A 296 19.45 -5.21 20.83
C ASP A 296 20.62 -4.31 20.40
N MET A 297 20.84 -4.15 19.10
CA MET A 297 21.86 -3.23 18.56
C MET A 297 21.55 -1.77 18.91
N ARG A 298 20.28 -1.34 18.80
CA ARG A 298 19.86 0.02 19.19
C ARG A 298 20.08 0.29 20.68
N VAL A 299 19.83 -0.72 21.55
CA VAL A 299 20.11 -0.62 22.99
C VAL A 299 21.60 -0.50 23.27
N LEU A 300 22.46 -1.24 22.55
CA LEU A 300 23.92 -1.09 22.69
C LEU A 300 24.38 0.28 22.21
N ALA A 301 23.92 0.71 21.03
CA ALA A 301 24.28 2.00 20.45
C ALA A 301 23.85 3.18 21.34
N SER A 302 22.64 3.14 21.93
CA SER A 302 22.14 4.21 22.81
C SER A 302 22.98 4.42 24.07
N LYS A 303 23.71 3.40 24.52
CA LYS A 303 24.62 3.49 25.67
C LYS A 303 26.03 3.91 25.31
N ALA A 304 26.43 3.70 24.04
CA ALA A 304 27.80 3.93 23.57
C ALA A 304 27.94 5.25 22.80
N ILE A 305 26.89 5.74 22.18
CA ILE A 305 26.92 6.91 21.30
C ILE A 305 26.09 8.03 21.95
N GLY A 306 26.72 9.17 22.22
CA GLY A 306 26.04 10.37 22.71
C GLY A 306 25.23 11.07 21.62
N GLY A 307 24.25 11.84 22.02
CA GLY A 307 23.41 12.69 21.16
C GLY A 307 22.89 13.90 21.91
N PRO A 308 22.12 14.78 21.25
CA PRO A 308 21.51 15.92 21.95
C PRO A 308 20.43 15.42 22.93
N ASP A 309 20.27 16.19 24.01
CA ASP A 309 19.14 16.08 24.94
C ASP A 309 17.95 16.83 24.35
N PRO A 310 16.82 16.19 24.06
CA PRO A 310 15.66 16.88 23.49
C PRO A 310 15.17 17.99 24.42
N LYS A 311 15.13 19.23 23.94
CA LYS A 311 14.61 20.40 24.67
C LYS A 311 13.81 21.30 23.74
N PHE A 312 12.56 21.52 24.11
CA PHE A 312 11.69 22.44 23.41
C PHE A 312 11.38 23.67 24.27
N SER A 313 11.71 24.82 23.73
CA SER A 313 11.46 26.13 24.38
C SER A 313 10.48 27.02 23.64
N GLY A 314 9.89 26.50 22.56
CA GLY A 314 8.92 27.22 21.74
C GLY A 314 7.46 27.13 22.22
N ASP A 315 6.55 27.63 21.41
CA ASP A 315 5.11 27.46 21.61
C ASP A 315 4.67 26.04 21.23
N LYS A 316 4.22 25.27 22.22
CA LYS A 316 3.75 23.89 22.01
C LYS A 316 2.50 23.83 21.14
N ALA A 317 1.58 24.77 21.28
CA ALA A 317 0.35 24.79 20.48
C ALA A 317 0.66 25.04 19.00
N GLN A 318 1.60 25.95 18.71
CA GLN A 318 2.08 26.17 17.36
C GLN A 318 2.79 24.93 16.80
N MET A 319 3.62 24.26 17.61
CA MET A 319 4.31 23.05 17.15
C MET A 319 3.32 21.90 16.87
N ILE A 320 2.26 21.75 17.66
CA ILE A 320 1.18 20.77 17.40
C ILE A 320 0.48 21.10 16.08
N SER A 321 0.20 22.38 15.80
CA SER A 321 -0.34 22.80 14.50
C SER A 321 0.63 22.51 13.35
N ASP A 322 1.92 22.78 13.55
CA ASP A 322 2.97 22.49 12.56
C ASP A 322 3.12 20.99 12.28
N ILE A 323 2.95 20.14 13.30
CA ILE A 323 2.93 18.67 13.14
C ILE A 323 1.73 18.23 12.29
N LYS A 324 0.55 18.85 12.46
CA LYS A 324 -0.60 18.61 11.57
C LYS A 324 -0.24 18.90 10.11
N ASP A 325 0.37 20.07 9.87
CA ASP A 325 0.80 20.48 8.53
C ASP A 325 1.83 19.48 7.94
N ALA A 326 2.81 19.08 8.77
CA ALA A 326 3.83 18.09 8.35
C ALA A 326 3.21 16.74 7.98
N LEU A 327 2.28 16.24 8.80
CA LEU A 327 1.56 15.00 8.53
C LEU A 327 0.77 15.08 7.23
N PHE A 328 0.01 16.16 7.03
CA PHE A 328 -0.84 16.28 5.84
C PHE A 328 0.00 16.45 4.57
N GLY A 329 1.02 17.30 4.60
CA GLY A 329 1.95 17.46 3.49
C GLY A 329 2.66 16.17 3.11
N ALA A 330 3.23 15.46 4.10
CA ALA A 330 3.91 14.20 3.87
C ALA A 330 2.96 13.09 3.37
N LYS A 331 1.72 13.05 3.89
CA LYS A 331 0.69 12.12 3.43
C LYS A 331 0.38 12.34 1.94
N ILE A 332 0.21 13.58 1.49
CA ILE A 332 0.00 13.88 0.07
C ILE A 332 1.19 13.41 -0.78
N ILE A 333 2.43 13.62 -0.31
CA ILE A 333 3.63 13.11 -0.99
C ILE A 333 3.60 11.58 -1.10
N SER A 334 3.23 10.86 -0.04
CA SER A 334 3.13 9.39 -0.06
C SER A 334 2.20 8.90 -1.17
N TYR A 335 1.03 9.53 -1.32
CA TYR A 335 0.08 9.20 -2.38
C TYR A 335 0.59 9.64 -3.76
N ALA A 336 1.17 10.84 -3.90
CA ALA A 336 1.75 11.29 -5.16
C ALA A 336 2.82 10.31 -5.68
N GLN A 337 3.71 9.86 -4.80
CA GLN A 337 4.72 8.85 -5.13
C GLN A 337 4.10 7.51 -5.53
N GLY A 338 3.08 7.05 -4.80
CA GLY A 338 2.37 5.81 -5.11
C GLY A 338 1.65 5.88 -6.46
N TYR A 339 0.99 7.00 -6.78
CA TYR A 339 0.34 7.20 -8.08
C TYR A 339 1.35 7.27 -9.21
N ASN A 340 2.50 7.93 -9.04
CA ASN A 340 3.56 7.95 -10.05
C ASN A 340 4.08 6.53 -10.34
N LEU A 341 4.24 5.71 -9.29
CA LEU A 341 4.62 4.31 -9.49
C LEU A 341 3.56 3.51 -10.26
N MET A 342 2.27 3.76 -10.00
CA MET A 342 1.19 3.12 -10.77
C MET A 342 1.16 3.59 -12.23
N MET A 343 1.46 4.87 -12.50
CA MET A 343 1.54 5.42 -13.86
C MET A 343 2.67 4.76 -14.65
N GLU A 344 3.86 4.62 -14.05
CA GLU A 344 4.98 3.97 -14.72
C GLU A 344 4.71 2.49 -15.00
N ALA A 345 4.16 1.77 -14.02
CA ALA A 345 3.75 0.39 -14.24
C ALA A 345 2.67 0.25 -15.33
N ALA A 346 1.72 1.19 -15.39
CA ALA A 346 0.71 1.20 -16.44
C ALA A 346 1.32 1.41 -17.82
N HIS A 347 2.35 2.26 -17.93
CA HIS A 347 3.11 2.45 -19.15
C HIS A 347 3.89 1.18 -19.54
N GLU A 348 4.65 0.59 -18.61
CA GLU A 348 5.46 -0.60 -18.84
C GLU A 348 4.62 -1.83 -19.25
N TYR A 349 3.55 -2.10 -18.49
CA TYR A 349 2.69 -3.27 -18.72
C TYR A 349 1.50 -3.00 -19.64
N LYS A 350 1.35 -1.78 -20.15
CA LYS A 350 0.24 -1.32 -21.02
C LYS A 350 -1.14 -1.51 -20.36
N TRP A 351 -1.21 -1.27 -19.04
CA TRP A 351 -2.46 -1.29 -18.32
C TRP A 351 -3.22 0.02 -18.49
N ASN A 352 -4.53 -0.08 -18.64
CA ASN A 352 -5.41 1.10 -18.66
C ASN A 352 -6.01 1.31 -17.26
N LEU A 353 -5.23 1.91 -16.36
CA LEU A 353 -5.65 2.14 -14.97
C LEU A 353 -6.57 3.36 -14.86
N ASN A 354 -7.69 3.19 -14.17
CA ASN A 354 -8.57 4.30 -13.77
C ASN A 354 -8.13 4.85 -12.41
N TYR A 355 -7.26 5.85 -12.39
CA TYR A 355 -6.68 6.41 -11.16
C TYR A 355 -7.74 7.01 -10.23
N GLY A 356 -8.75 7.71 -10.74
CA GLY A 356 -9.88 8.20 -9.96
C GLY A 356 -10.72 7.07 -9.37
N GLY A 357 -10.94 6.00 -10.13
CA GLY A 357 -11.60 4.77 -9.66
C GLY A 357 -10.81 4.05 -8.57
N ILE A 358 -9.48 4.02 -8.68
CA ILE A 358 -8.59 3.46 -7.66
C ILE A 358 -8.71 4.26 -6.35
N ALA A 359 -8.68 5.59 -6.42
CA ALA A 359 -8.90 6.44 -5.25
C ALA A 359 -10.24 6.14 -4.58
N LEU A 360 -11.30 5.96 -5.37
CA LEU A 360 -12.62 5.61 -4.85
C LEU A 360 -12.62 4.24 -4.13
N MET A 361 -11.97 3.24 -4.69
CA MET A 361 -11.87 1.91 -4.06
C MET A 361 -11.19 1.97 -2.68
N TRP A 362 -10.31 2.93 -2.44
CA TRP A 362 -9.62 3.11 -1.15
C TRP A 362 -10.39 3.96 -0.13
N ARG A 363 -11.55 4.55 -0.50
CA ARG A 363 -12.37 5.37 0.39
C ARG A 363 -13.10 4.60 1.49
N GLY A 364 -13.21 3.28 1.39
CA GLY A 364 -13.86 2.45 2.40
C GLY A 364 -13.30 1.04 2.42
N GLY A 365 -13.43 0.36 3.55
CA GLY A 365 -13.02 -1.04 3.69
C GLY A 365 -11.52 -1.29 3.54
N CYS A 366 -10.67 -0.31 3.78
CA CYS A 366 -9.23 -0.47 3.72
C CYS A 366 -8.49 0.36 4.77
N ILE A 367 -7.24 0.01 5.02
CA ILE A 367 -6.40 0.62 6.06
C ILE A 367 -6.04 2.08 5.76
N ILE A 368 -5.96 2.46 4.48
CA ILE A 368 -5.62 3.83 4.07
C ILE A 368 -6.85 4.70 3.79
N ARG A 369 -8.05 4.29 4.22
CA ARG A 369 -9.27 5.11 4.14
C ARG A 369 -8.99 6.54 4.65
N SER A 370 -9.34 7.56 3.86
CA SER A 370 -9.05 8.96 4.15
C SER A 370 -10.02 9.86 3.40
N VAL A 371 -10.41 10.99 4.00
CA VAL A 371 -11.37 11.93 3.38
C VAL A 371 -10.84 12.50 2.06
N PHE A 372 -9.56 12.84 1.97
CA PHE A 372 -8.98 13.46 0.78
C PHE A 372 -8.87 12.53 -0.46
N LEU A 373 -9.17 11.24 -0.32
CA LEU A 373 -9.27 10.33 -1.48
C LEU A 373 -10.37 10.75 -2.48
N GLY A 374 -11.40 11.44 -2.00
CA GLY A 374 -12.39 12.08 -2.86
C GLY A 374 -11.79 13.19 -3.73
N ASP A 375 -10.84 13.95 -3.21
CA ASP A 375 -10.15 15.00 -3.95
C ASP A 375 -9.16 14.42 -4.95
N ILE A 376 -8.49 13.31 -4.63
CA ILE A 376 -7.67 12.57 -5.62
C ILE A 376 -8.54 12.09 -6.78
N LYS A 377 -9.72 11.49 -6.48
CA LYS A 377 -10.66 11.10 -7.54
C LYS A 377 -11.02 12.28 -8.42
N LYS A 378 -11.40 13.41 -7.81
CA LYS A 378 -11.77 14.63 -8.53
C LYS A 378 -10.63 15.17 -9.40
N ALA A 379 -9.38 15.14 -8.91
CA ALA A 379 -8.20 15.58 -9.65
C ALA A 379 -8.03 14.78 -10.95
N PHE A 380 -8.06 13.43 -10.87
CA PHE A 380 -7.91 12.57 -12.04
C PHE A 380 -9.14 12.55 -12.95
N ASP A 381 -10.34 12.68 -12.43
CA ASP A 381 -11.56 12.81 -13.25
C ASP A 381 -11.56 14.14 -14.04
N THR A 382 -11.01 15.20 -13.45
CA THR A 382 -10.90 16.52 -14.08
C THR A 382 -9.74 16.58 -15.10
N ASN A 383 -8.62 15.95 -14.76
CA ASN A 383 -7.44 15.87 -15.63
C ASN A 383 -6.90 14.44 -15.67
N PRO A 384 -7.40 13.58 -16.57
CA PRO A 384 -6.90 12.21 -16.73
C PRO A 384 -5.41 12.10 -17.11
N GLY A 385 -4.83 13.17 -17.65
CA GLY A 385 -3.42 13.27 -18.01
C GLY A 385 -2.54 13.91 -16.92
N LEU A 386 -3.01 13.98 -15.68
CA LEU A 386 -2.24 14.55 -14.56
C LEU A 386 -0.98 13.72 -14.29
N GLU A 387 0.19 14.27 -14.59
CA GLU A 387 1.48 13.56 -14.48
C GLU A 387 1.96 13.40 -13.02
N ASN A 388 1.54 14.29 -12.13
CA ASN A 388 1.86 14.22 -10.71
C ASN A 388 0.76 14.92 -9.90
N LEU A 389 0.34 14.29 -8.81
CA LEU A 389 -0.73 14.81 -7.95
C LEU A 389 -0.43 16.23 -7.41
N LEU A 390 0.86 16.56 -7.21
CA LEU A 390 1.29 17.89 -6.74
C LEU A 390 1.10 19.01 -7.78
N LEU A 391 0.80 18.67 -9.03
CA LEU A 391 0.48 19.65 -10.09
C LEU A 391 -1.03 19.97 -10.14
N ASP A 392 -1.86 19.22 -9.44
CA ASP A 392 -3.26 19.56 -9.27
C ASP A 392 -3.39 20.81 -8.38
N PRO A 393 -4.22 21.81 -8.75
CA PRO A 393 -4.32 23.08 -8.01
C PRO A 393 -4.68 22.92 -6.53
N HIS A 394 -5.55 21.96 -6.19
CA HIS A 394 -5.97 21.72 -4.81
C HIS A 394 -4.81 21.18 -3.95
N PHE A 395 -4.13 20.13 -4.42
CA PHE A 395 -3.01 19.53 -3.68
C PHE A 395 -1.79 20.43 -3.62
N LYS A 396 -1.53 21.17 -4.70
CA LYS A 396 -0.48 22.21 -4.73
C LYS A 396 -0.70 23.24 -3.61
N GLU A 397 -1.91 23.81 -3.50
CA GLU A 397 -2.23 24.81 -2.49
C GLU A 397 -2.03 24.27 -1.08
N ILE A 398 -2.46 23.03 -0.81
CA ILE A 398 -2.30 22.41 0.52
C ILE A 398 -0.81 22.29 0.89
N VAL A 399 0.02 21.74 -0.01
CA VAL A 399 1.45 21.54 0.29
C VAL A 399 2.19 22.88 0.39
N GLU A 400 1.84 23.86 -0.43
CA GLU A 400 2.40 25.21 -0.35
C GLU A 400 2.09 25.88 1.02
N LYS A 401 0.91 25.69 1.59
CA LYS A 401 0.55 26.17 2.92
C LYS A 401 1.26 25.39 4.03
N ALA A 402 1.28 24.08 3.93
CA ALA A 402 1.84 23.18 4.94
C ALA A 402 3.37 23.28 5.08
N GLN A 403 4.11 23.59 4.02
CA GLN A 403 5.56 23.49 4.00
C GLN A 403 6.28 24.31 5.09
N ALA A 404 5.74 25.45 5.51
CA ALA A 404 6.39 26.30 6.51
C ALA A 404 6.38 25.63 7.90
N GLY A 405 5.25 25.09 8.33
CA GLY A 405 5.11 24.28 9.56
C GLY A 405 5.95 23.01 9.48
N TRP A 406 5.83 22.29 8.37
CA TRP A 406 6.57 21.06 8.13
C TRP A 406 8.10 21.24 8.24
N ARG A 407 8.67 22.33 7.67
CA ARG A 407 10.11 22.65 7.83
C ARG A 407 10.50 22.91 9.27
N ARG A 408 9.67 23.61 10.04
CA ARG A 408 9.92 23.84 11.48
C ARG A 408 9.94 22.53 12.26
N VAL A 409 9.00 21.63 11.98
CA VAL A 409 8.95 20.28 12.58
C VAL A 409 10.20 19.49 12.29
N CYS A 410 10.60 19.35 11.01
CA CYS A 410 11.81 18.63 10.63
C CYS A 410 13.07 19.24 11.27
N ALA A 411 13.20 20.56 11.23
CA ALA A 411 14.36 21.27 11.82
C ALA A 411 14.41 21.05 13.34
N ALA A 412 13.29 21.17 14.04
CA ALA A 412 13.21 20.95 15.48
C ALA A 412 13.57 19.49 15.84
N ALA A 413 13.00 18.51 15.13
CA ALA A 413 13.29 17.09 15.37
C ALA A 413 14.77 16.77 15.18
N LEU A 414 15.34 17.13 14.03
CA LEU A 414 16.75 16.86 13.71
C LEU A 414 17.73 17.55 14.67
N THR A 415 17.47 18.80 15.05
CA THR A 415 18.30 19.54 16.00
C THR A 415 18.31 18.88 17.39
N ASN A 416 17.21 18.23 17.76
CA ASN A 416 17.06 17.53 19.02
C ASN A 416 17.31 16.02 18.95
N GLY A 417 17.86 15.51 17.83
CA GLY A 417 18.22 14.09 17.68
C GLY A 417 17.04 13.14 17.57
N ILE A 418 15.85 13.63 17.22
CA ILE A 418 14.66 12.80 17.01
C ILE A 418 14.63 12.35 15.53
N PRO A 419 14.64 11.05 15.25
CA PRO A 419 14.64 10.55 13.89
C PRO A 419 13.26 10.74 13.23
N VAL A 420 13.25 11.39 12.09
CA VAL A 420 12.04 11.64 11.27
C VAL A 420 12.32 11.36 9.78
N PRO A 421 12.77 10.14 9.44
CA PRO A 421 13.24 9.84 8.09
C PRO A 421 12.13 10.01 7.04
N ALA A 422 10.89 9.60 7.31
CA ALA A 422 9.80 9.70 6.35
C ALA A 422 9.35 11.15 6.13
N LEU A 423 9.21 11.96 7.19
CA LEU A 423 8.88 13.37 7.08
C LEU A 423 9.96 14.16 6.33
N THR A 424 11.24 13.89 6.61
CA THR A 424 12.35 14.59 5.95
C THR A 424 12.52 14.16 4.50
N SER A 425 12.43 12.87 4.19
CA SER A 425 12.56 12.39 2.81
C SER A 425 11.42 12.89 1.91
N ALA A 426 10.20 12.99 2.46
CA ALA A 426 9.07 13.58 1.74
C ALA A 426 9.30 15.08 1.45
N LEU A 427 9.81 15.84 2.41
CA LEU A 427 10.13 17.25 2.23
C LEU A 427 11.26 17.44 1.20
N CYS A 428 12.29 16.58 1.25
CA CYS A 428 13.36 16.58 0.26
C CYS A 428 12.86 16.21 -1.15
N TYR A 429 11.93 15.26 -1.26
CA TYR A 429 11.28 14.95 -2.54
C TYR A 429 10.52 16.16 -3.09
N PHE A 430 9.71 16.83 -2.25
CA PHE A 430 8.99 18.04 -2.64
C PHE A 430 9.94 19.14 -3.12
N ASP A 431 11.02 19.39 -2.39
CA ASP A 431 12.03 20.38 -2.78
C ASP A 431 12.75 19.99 -4.06
N GLY A 432 13.11 18.71 -4.22
CA GLY A 432 13.76 18.21 -5.43
C GLY A 432 12.86 18.33 -6.65
N LEU A 433 11.58 17.95 -6.52
CA LEU A 433 10.61 18.00 -7.63
C LEU A 433 10.40 19.42 -8.18
N ARG A 434 10.39 20.43 -7.31
CA ARG A 434 10.22 21.85 -7.71
C ARG A 434 11.52 22.57 -8.05
N THR A 435 12.66 21.88 -8.01
CA THR A 435 13.98 22.45 -8.31
C THR A 435 14.34 22.17 -9.77
N GLU A 436 14.31 23.20 -10.60
CA GLU A 436 14.62 23.09 -12.04
C GLU A 436 16.01 22.51 -12.29
N ARG A 437 17.00 22.91 -11.50
CA ARG A 437 18.39 22.47 -11.67
C ARG A 437 18.94 21.83 -10.41
N LEU A 438 18.93 20.51 -10.40
CA LEU A 438 19.52 19.69 -9.33
C LEU A 438 21.05 19.60 -9.46
N PRO A 439 21.78 19.25 -8.37
CA PRO A 439 23.24 19.08 -8.40
C PRO A 439 23.69 17.81 -9.14
N ALA A 440 22.77 17.13 -9.85
CA ALA A 440 23.06 15.95 -10.66
C ALA A 440 24.03 16.24 -11.82
N ASN A 441 24.19 17.50 -12.21
CA ASN A 441 25.24 17.93 -13.16
C ASN A 441 26.66 17.60 -12.66
N LEU A 442 26.93 17.80 -11.37
CA LEU A 442 28.22 17.43 -10.78
C LEU A 442 28.35 15.89 -10.70
N LEU A 443 27.31 15.19 -10.31
CA LEU A 443 27.31 13.72 -10.29
C LEU A 443 27.63 13.16 -11.68
N GLN A 444 26.98 13.66 -12.73
CA GLN A 444 27.19 13.20 -14.09
C GLN A 444 28.59 13.57 -14.60
N ALA A 445 29.11 14.73 -14.22
CA ALA A 445 30.50 15.12 -14.52
C ALA A 445 31.53 14.19 -13.83
N GLN A 446 31.27 13.78 -12.57
CA GLN A 446 32.09 12.78 -11.87
C GLN A 446 32.08 11.43 -12.60
N ARG A 447 30.92 10.96 -13.06
CA ARG A 447 30.80 9.73 -13.84
C ARG A 447 31.60 9.82 -15.15
N ASP A 448 31.50 10.92 -15.83
CA ASP A 448 32.30 11.16 -17.05
C ASP A 448 33.81 11.24 -16.77
N TYR A 449 34.20 11.86 -15.66
CA TYR A 449 35.59 11.97 -15.25
C TYR A 449 36.26 10.61 -15.03
N PHE A 450 35.64 9.70 -14.31
CA PHE A 450 36.25 8.40 -13.98
C PHE A 450 35.92 7.29 -14.97
N GLY A 451 34.88 7.41 -15.79
CA GLY A 451 34.43 6.31 -16.61
C GLY A 451 33.96 6.68 -18.01
N ALA A 452 34.17 7.91 -18.46
CA ALA A 452 33.70 8.41 -19.75
C ALA A 452 32.20 8.12 -20.02
N HIS A 453 31.38 8.24 -18.97
CA HIS A 453 29.94 7.91 -19.03
C HIS A 453 29.09 8.97 -19.75
N THR A 454 29.71 9.90 -20.44
CA THR A 454 29.10 10.95 -21.24
C THR A 454 28.04 11.78 -20.49
N TYR A 455 27.70 12.93 -21.00
CA TYR A 455 26.69 13.83 -20.46
C TYR A 455 26.07 14.65 -21.58
N GLU A 456 24.84 15.08 -21.39
CA GLU A 456 24.17 16.08 -22.21
C GLU A 456 24.52 17.49 -21.71
N ARG A 457 24.54 18.48 -22.60
CA ARG A 457 24.77 19.88 -22.27
C ARG A 457 23.50 20.69 -22.37
N ILE A 458 23.30 21.65 -21.45
CA ILE A 458 22.13 22.54 -21.46
C ILE A 458 22.13 23.55 -22.61
N ASP A 459 23.26 23.76 -23.24
CA ASP A 459 23.49 24.69 -24.39
C ASP A 459 23.53 23.93 -25.73
N LYS A 460 23.11 22.66 -25.74
CA LYS A 460 23.03 21.79 -26.93
C LYS A 460 21.68 21.09 -26.99
N PRO A 461 21.24 20.57 -28.14
CA PRO A 461 20.06 19.78 -28.27
C PRO A 461 20.08 18.54 -27.36
N ARG A 462 18.89 18.13 -26.86
CA ARG A 462 18.73 16.87 -26.13
C ARG A 462 19.07 15.68 -27.04
N GLY A 463 19.66 14.64 -26.46
CA GLY A 463 20.12 13.45 -27.18
C GLY A 463 21.54 13.56 -27.75
N GLU A 464 22.20 14.71 -27.65
CA GLU A 464 23.60 14.85 -27.99
C GLU A 464 24.49 14.63 -26.75
N PHE A 465 25.32 13.59 -26.79
CA PHE A 465 26.16 13.19 -25.66
C PHE A 465 27.61 13.59 -25.88
N PHE A 466 28.24 14.08 -24.81
CA PHE A 466 29.61 14.62 -24.80
C PHE A 466 30.45 13.87 -23.78
N HIS A 467 31.73 13.72 -24.08
CA HIS A 467 32.77 13.29 -23.15
C HIS A 467 33.83 14.37 -23.06
N THR A 468 34.38 14.61 -21.88
CA THR A 468 35.49 15.53 -21.66
C THR A 468 36.73 14.78 -21.18
N ASN A 469 37.85 14.96 -21.86
CA ASN A 469 39.14 14.49 -21.37
C ASN A 469 39.65 15.40 -20.22
N TRP A 470 39.04 15.20 -19.03
CA TRP A 470 39.24 16.03 -17.83
C TRP A 470 40.72 16.12 -17.39
N THR A 471 41.49 15.05 -17.60
CA THR A 471 42.86 14.92 -17.13
C THR A 471 43.90 15.26 -18.21
N GLY A 472 43.47 15.37 -19.45
CA GLY A 472 44.37 15.44 -20.61
C GLY A 472 45.15 14.16 -20.90
N ARG A 473 44.84 13.06 -20.20
CA ARG A 473 45.50 11.75 -20.33
C ARG A 473 44.59 10.65 -20.85
N GLY A 474 43.30 10.93 -20.97
CA GLY A 474 42.28 10.01 -21.49
C GLY A 474 42.30 9.90 -23.01
N GLY A 475 41.66 8.88 -23.56
CA GLY A 475 41.39 8.72 -24.99
C GLY A 475 40.04 9.31 -25.40
N ASP A 476 39.67 9.10 -26.67
CA ASP A 476 38.38 9.57 -27.22
C ASP A 476 37.29 8.51 -27.12
N THR A 477 37.54 7.40 -26.42
CA THR A 477 36.55 6.32 -26.27
C THR A 477 35.62 6.63 -25.14
N ALA A 478 34.30 6.68 -25.43
CA ALA A 478 33.25 6.87 -24.44
C ALA A 478 32.62 5.52 -24.07
N SER A 479 32.11 5.42 -22.83
CA SER A 479 31.30 4.33 -22.37
C SER A 479 29.90 4.41 -22.98
N THR A 480 29.18 3.30 -23.04
CA THR A 480 27.74 3.28 -23.41
C THR A 480 26.93 4.12 -22.43
N THR A 481 26.02 4.92 -22.96
CA THR A 481 25.08 5.69 -22.14
C THR A 481 24.02 4.76 -21.55
N TYR A 482 23.92 4.74 -20.22
CA TYR A 482 22.82 4.10 -19.52
C TYR A 482 21.77 5.18 -19.22
N VAL A 483 20.58 5.03 -19.78
CA VAL A 483 19.41 5.85 -19.45
C VAL A 483 18.61 5.03 -18.44
N VAL A 484 18.26 5.64 -17.31
CA VAL A 484 17.37 5.07 -16.31
C VAL A 484 15.93 5.34 -16.73
#